data_f85768ac35e58952f6e38556dac173ce
#
_entry.id   f85768ac35e58952f6e38556dac173ce
#
_cell.length_a   1.000
_cell.length_b   1.000
_cell.length_c   1.000
_cell.angle_alpha   90.00
_cell.angle_beta   90.00
_cell.angle_gamma   90.00
#
_symmetry.space_group_name_H-M   'P 1'
#
loop_
_entity.id
_entity.type
_entity.pdbx_description
1 polymer ?
#
loop_
_entity_poly.entity_id
_entity_poly.type
_entity_poly.pdbx_seq_one_letter_code
_entity_poly.pdbx_strand_id
1 'polypeptide(L)'
;MPRPAPRILEVLRTESVTPNMKRVVLGGGDLSDFPKNHESANFKLLIPRPGQTEIPLPPFGDAPPEERPIVRTYTLRHFDHQRGEVAVDFMMHADHGPASGWAAAARPGDRIGFAGPGAPKFADFDADWFLFAGEMSALPAIGANIERLPANARGYAVLNILDDADRQALPFPPG
;
A
#
# COMPACT_ATOMS: atom_id res chain seq x y z
N MET A 1 8.83 18.38 3.52
CA MET A 1 9.86 17.44 4.03
C MET A 1 10.51 16.71 2.85
N PRO A 2 11.80 16.42 2.88
CA PRO A 2 12.41 15.57 1.87
C PRO A 2 11.76 14.19 1.90
N ARG A 3 11.69 13.52 0.75
CA ARG A 3 11.18 12.15 0.69
C ARG A 3 12.15 11.22 1.40
N PRO A 4 11.65 10.22 2.17
CA PRO A 4 12.50 9.19 2.74
C PRO A 4 13.36 8.50 1.67
N ALA A 5 14.59 8.14 2.03
CA ALA A 5 15.48 7.43 1.12
C ALA A 5 14.88 6.06 0.72
N PRO A 6 15.09 5.62 -0.52
CA PRO A 6 14.74 4.26 -0.91
C PRO A 6 15.47 3.23 -0.05
N ARG A 7 14.78 2.14 0.29
CA ARG A 7 15.28 1.10 1.20
C ARG A 7 14.78 -0.28 0.81
N ILE A 8 15.39 -1.30 1.37
CA ILE A 8 14.92 -2.67 1.30
C ILE A 8 14.14 -2.96 2.58
N LEU A 9 12.94 -3.52 2.42
CA LEU A 9 12.12 -4.04 3.50
C LEU A 9 11.97 -5.55 3.34
N GLU A 10 11.65 -6.20 4.45
CA GLU A 10 11.41 -7.64 4.53
C GLU A 10 9.93 -7.91 4.79
N VAL A 11 9.40 -8.96 4.21
CA VAL A 11 8.06 -9.46 4.53
C VAL A 11 8.09 -10.06 5.94
N LEU A 12 7.34 -9.47 6.86
CA LEU A 12 7.18 -9.96 8.22
C LEU A 12 6.07 -10.99 8.33
N ARG A 13 4.96 -10.74 7.63
CA ARG A 13 3.80 -11.63 7.55
C ARG A 13 2.90 -11.26 6.38
N THR A 14 2.03 -12.17 6.03
CA THR A 14 0.95 -11.94 5.06
C THR A 14 -0.38 -12.41 5.62
N GLU A 15 -1.47 -11.78 5.21
CA GLU A 15 -2.83 -12.15 5.59
C GLU A 15 -3.80 -11.95 4.42
N SER A 16 -4.83 -12.78 4.32
CA SER A 16 -5.95 -12.54 3.41
C SER A 16 -6.94 -11.62 4.10
N VAL A 17 -7.06 -10.39 3.60
CA VAL A 17 -8.08 -9.43 4.07
C VAL A 17 -9.45 -9.86 3.59
N THR A 18 -9.53 -10.26 2.31
CA THR A 18 -10.67 -10.87 1.65
C THR A 18 -10.15 -11.90 0.64
N PRO A 19 -11.00 -12.70 -0.01
CA PRO A 19 -10.55 -13.66 -1.03
C PRO A 19 -9.67 -13.03 -2.12
N ASN A 20 -9.98 -11.79 -2.54
CA ASN A 20 -9.25 -11.11 -3.59
C ASN A 20 -8.44 -9.88 -3.09
N MET A 21 -8.18 -9.80 -1.78
CA MET A 21 -7.31 -8.76 -1.19
C MET A 21 -6.33 -9.38 -0.20
N LYS A 22 -5.04 -9.32 -0.51
CA LYS A 22 -3.96 -9.81 0.35
C LYS A 22 -3.18 -8.64 0.94
N ARG A 23 -2.99 -8.65 2.25
CA ARG A 23 -2.11 -7.71 2.95
C ARG A 23 -0.74 -8.33 3.14
N VAL A 24 0.29 -7.56 2.81
CA VAL A 24 1.67 -7.87 3.12
C VAL A 24 2.17 -6.82 4.11
N VAL A 25 2.68 -7.28 5.24
CA VAL A 25 3.29 -6.41 6.25
C VAL A 25 4.78 -6.48 6.10
N LEU A 26 5.38 -5.32 5.87
CA LEU A 26 6.80 -5.12 5.60
C LEU A 26 7.47 -4.43 6.79
N GLY A 27 8.74 -4.74 7.02
CA GLY A 27 9.56 -4.10 8.07
C GLY A 27 11.02 -4.49 7.92
N GLY A 28 11.77 -4.53 9.04
CA GLY A 28 13.17 -5.01 9.05
C GLY A 28 14.20 -4.03 8.53
N GLY A 29 13.79 -2.85 8.02
CA GLY A 29 14.67 -1.76 7.63
C GLY A 29 14.63 -0.60 8.64
N ASP A 30 15.53 0.37 8.48
CA ASP A 30 15.43 1.61 9.24
C ASP A 30 14.25 2.45 8.73
N LEU A 31 13.23 2.59 9.57
CA LEU A 31 12.01 3.36 9.34
C LEU A 31 11.90 4.56 10.29
N SER A 32 13.00 4.96 10.95
CA SER A 32 13.02 6.07 11.90
C SER A 32 12.68 7.43 11.26
N ASP A 33 13.00 7.60 9.96
CA ASP A 33 12.67 8.78 9.16
C ASP A 33 11.29 8.69 8.49
N PHE A 34 10.54 7.60 8.74
CA PHE A 34 9.25 7.41 8.08
C PHE A 34 8.22 8.41 8.62
N PRO A 35 7.56 9.18 7.76
CA PRO A 35 6.70 10.27 8.20
C PRO A 35 5.42 9.72 8.84
N LYS A 36 4.98 10.42 9.92
CA LYS A 36 3.69 10.13 10.57
C LYS A 36 2.53 10.64 9.73
N ASN A 37 1.37 10.00 9.88
CA ASN A 37 0.13 10.42 9.22
C ASN A 37 0.25 10.49 7.69
N HIS A 38 0.90 9.50 7.09
CA HIS A 38 1.06 9.40 5.65
C HIS A 38 0.29 8.22 5.04
N GLU A 39 -0.66 7.62 5.77
CA GLU A 39 -1.62 6.69 5.19
C GLU A 39 -2.32 7.39 4.01
N SER A 40 -2.78 6.65 3.03
CA SER A 40 -3.24 7.10 1.71
C SER A 40 -2.15 7.66 0.76
N ALA A 41 -0.92 7.90 1.25
CA ALA A 41 0.18 8.31 0.37
C ALA A 41 0.58 7.22 -0.61
N ASN A 42 0.96 7.63 -1.80
CA ASN A 42 1.56 6.71 -2.77
C ASN A 42 3.06 6.51 -2.48
N PHE A 43 3.51 5.29 -2.71
CA PHE A 43 4.92 4.93 -2.73
C PHE A 43 5.22 3.97 -3.88
N LYS A 44 6.51 3.69 -4.12
CA LYS A 44 6.94 2.74 -5.15
C LYS A 44 7.43 1.46 -4.50
N LEU A 45 6.87 0.33 -4.93
CA LEU A 45 7.46 -0.98 -4.73
C LEU A 45 8.44 -1.27 -5.86
N LEU A 46 9.60 -1.76 -5.49
CA LEU A 46 10.68 -2.17 -6.39
C LEU A 46 10.75 -3.70 -6.31
N ILE A 47 10.06 -4.34 -7.24
CA ILE A 47 9.84 -5.79 -7.23
C ILE A 47 11.03 -6.44 -7.94
N PRO A 48 11.75 -7.39 -7.30
CA PRO A 48 12.84 -8.08 -7.96
C PRO A 48 12.33 -8.87 -9.17
N ARG A 49 13.12 -8.91 -10.21
CA ARG A 49 12.84 -9.78 -11.37
C ARG A 49 13.10 -11.24 -11.00
N PRO A 50 12.50 -12.20 -11.70
CA PRO A 50 12.82 -13.62 -11.51
C PRO A 50 14.33 -13.88 -11.60
N GLY A 51 14.89 -14.54 -10.58
CA GLY A 51 16.33 -14.82 -10.47
C GLY A 51 17.19 -13.66 -9.96
N GLN A 52 16.63 -12.48 -9.72
CA GLN A 52 17.34 -11.33 -9.17
C GLN A 52 17.46 -11.48 -7.65
N THR A 53 18.67 -11.61 -7.13
CA THR A 53 18.96 -11.75 -5.68
C THR A 53 19.16 -10.41 -4.99
N GLU A 54 19.63 -9.41 -5.74
CA GLU A 54 19.79 -8.05 -5.27
C GLU A 54 18.73 -7.14 -5.89
N ILE A 55 18.22 -6.20 -5.11
CA ILE A 55 17.21 -5.25 -5.57
C ILE A 55 17.88 -3.88 -5.68
N PRO A 56 18.19 -3.42 -6.89
CA PRO A 56 18.74 -2.08 -7.08
C PRO A 56 17.78 -1.01 -6.57
N LEU A 57 18.34 -0.02 -5.84
CA LEU A 57 17.59 1.14 -5.37
C LEU A 57 17.86 2.35 -6.27
N PRO A 58 16.87 3.24 -6.48
CA PRO A 58 17.08 4.46 -7.23
C PRO A 58 18.06 5.42 -6.51
N PRO A 59 18.79 6.28 -7.25
CA PRO A 59 18.74 6.41 -8.71
C PRO A 59 19.43 5.24 -9.41
N PHE A 60 18.82 4.73 -10.50
CA PHE A 60 19.33 3.56 -11.22
C PHE A 60 20.51 3.88 -12.16
N GLY A 61 20.86 5.18 -12.33
CA GLY A 61 21.91 5.61 -13.23
C GLY A 61 21.71 5.08 -14.66
N ASP A 62 22.80 4.59 -15.25
CA ASP A 62 22.80 4.03 -16.61
C ASP A 62 22.47 2.52 -16.65
N ALA A 63 22.03 1.93 -15.52
CA ALA A 63 21.64 0.53 -15.49
C ALA A 63 20.57 0.24 -16.56
N PRO A 64 20.73 -0.80 -17.38
CA PRO A 64 19.78 -1.13 -18.43
C PRO A 64 18.42 -1.56 -17.83
N PRO A 65 17.30 -1.40 -18.56
CA PRO A 65 15.96 -1.68 -18.05
C PRO A 65 15.77 -3.10 -17.50
N GLU A 66 16.47 -4.09 -18.08
CA GLU A 66 16.43 -5.50 -17.67
C GLU A 66 17.09 -5.76 -16.31
N GLU A 67 18.02 -4.91 -15.88
CA GLU A 67 18.68 -4.99 -14.59
C GLU A 67 17.91 -4.23 -13.49
N ARG A 68 17.00 -3.32 -13.88
CA ARG A 68 16.20 -2.56 -12.94
C ARG A 68 15.05 -3.40 -12.40
N PRO A 69 14.66 -3.21 -11.13
CA PRO A 69 13.47 -3.87 -10.60
C PRO A 69 12.22 -3.40 -11.32
N ILE A 70 11.16 -4.19 -11.23
CA ILE A 70 9.85 -3.78 -11.74
C ILE A 70 9.24 -2.80 -10.75
N VAL A 71 8.97 -1.57 -11.20
CA VAL A 71 8.42 -0.52 -10.33
C VAL A 71 6.90 -0.49 -10.44
N ARG A 72 6.20 -0.54 -9.29
CA ARG A 72 4.75 -0.37 -9.21
C ARG A 72 4.39 0.63 -8.11
N THR A 73 3.32 1.37 -8.33
CA THR A 73 2.81 2.33 -7.35
C THR A 73 1.76 1.67 -6.49
N TYR A 74 1.91 1.81 -5.18
CA TYR A 74 0.97 1.32 -4.19
C TYR A 74 0.60 2.42 -3.20
N THR A 75 -0.43 2.18 -2.41
CA THR A 75 -0.89 3.07 -1.35
C THR A 75 -0.40 2.56 0.00
N LEU A 76 0.12 3.45 0.82
CA LEU A 76 0.40 3.17 2.21
C LEU A 76 -0.94 2.97 2.96
N ARG A 77 -1.24 1.72 3.30
CA ARG A 77 -2.49 1.40 3.99
C ARG A 77 -2.41 1.75 5.47
N HIS A 78 -1.30 1.41 6.11
CA HIS A 78 -1.06 1.70 7.51
C HIS A 78 0.43 1.67 7.82
N PHE A 79 0.86 2.47 8.81
CA PHE A 79 2.20 2.44 9.37
C PHE A 79 2.15 2.38 10.90
N ASP A 80 2.60 1.26 11.45
CA ASP A 80 2.79 1.12 12.90
C ASP A 80 4.17 1.65 13.30
N HIS A 81 4.20 2.85 13.87
CA HIS A 81 5.43 3.51 14.29
C HIS A 81 6.15 2.80 15.46
N GLN A 82 5.41 2.08 16.31
CA GLN A 82 6.00 1.40 17.45
C GLN A 82 6.73 0.14 17.03
N ARG A 83 6.16 -0.57 16.05
CA ARG A 83 6.72 -1.81 15.52
C ARG A 83 7.63 -1.61 14.31
N GLY A 84 7.58 -0.43 13.67
CA GLY A 84 8.25 -0.21 12.39
C GLY A 84 7.67 -1.10 11.29
N GLU A 85 6.34 -1.20 11.20
CA GLU A 85 5.65 -2.06 10.26
C GLU A 85 4.82 -1.26 9.24
N VAL A 86 5.03 -1.54 7.98
CA VAL A 86 4.29 -0.96 6.84
C VAL A 86 3.32 -1.99 6.29
N ALA A 87 2.03 -1.70 6.28
CA ALA A 87 1.01 -2.55 5.67
C ALA A 87 0.67 -2.08 4.25
N VAL A 88 0.68 -3.03 3.33
CA VAL A 88 0.38 -2.83 1.91
C VAL A 88 -0.66 -3.85 1.46
N ASP A 89 -1.76 -3.39 0.89
CA ASP A 89 -2.82 -4.25 0.39
C ASP A 89 -2.68 -4.43 -1.13
N PHE A 90 -2.74 -5.68 -1.57
CA PHE A 90 -2.62 -6.11 -2.94
C PHE A 90 -3.96 -6.71 -3.40
N MET A 91 -4.55 -6.10 -4.42
CA MET A 91 -5.66 -6.73 -5.12
C MET A 91 -5.15 -7.95 -5.89
N MET A 92 -5.77 -9.08 -5.65
CA MET A 92 -5.47 -10.35 -6.29
C MET A 92 -6.48 -10.59 -7.43
N HIS A 93 -5.99 -10.92 -8.60
CA HIS A 93 -6.81 -11.26 -9.77
C HIS A 93 -6.17 -12.42 -10.53
N ALA A 94 -6.96 -13.13 -11.34
CA ALA A 94 -6.53 -14.34 -12.03
C ALA A 94 -5.28 -14.13 -12.92
N ASP A 95 -5.23 -13.01 -13.63
CA ASP A 95 -4.07 -12.62 -14.44
C ASP A 95 -3.06 -11.87 -13.57
N HIS A 96 -2.26 -12.61 -12.84
CA HIS A 96 -1.26 -12.03 -11.95
C HIS A 96 -0.26 -11.16 -12.70
N GLY A 97 -0.37 -9.85 -12.52
CA GLY A 97 0.69 -8.93 -12.88
C GLY A 97 1.90 -9.10 -11.94
N PRO A 98 3.05 -8.46 -12.25
CA PRO A 98 4.28 -8.65 -11.47
C PRO A 98 4.11 -8.41 -9.97
N ALA A 99 3.28 -7.43 -9.56
CA ALA A 99 3.10 -7.12 -8.15
C ALA A 99 2.16 -8.10 -7.44
N SER A 100 1.01 -8.43 -8.04
CA SER A 100 0.10 -9.42 -7.47
C SER A 100 0.71 -10.82 -7.48
N GLY A 101 1.50 -11.18 -8.51
CA GLY A 101 2.26 -12.42 -8.56
C GLY A 101 3.31 -12.50 -7.45
N TRP A 102 4.07 -11.42 -7.22
CA TRP A 102 5.00 -11.35 -6.11
C TRP A 102 4.27 -11.48 -4.76
N ALA A 103 3.18 -10.72 -4.56
CA ALA A 103 2.41 -10.78 -3.32
C ALA A 103 1.76 -12.15 -3.08
N ALA A 104 1.31 -12.84 -4.14
CA ALA A 104 0.77 -14.20 -4.04
C ALA A 104 1.80 -15.18 -3.47
N ALA A 105 3.05 -15.10 -3.93
CA ALA A 105 4.14 -15.95 -3.52
C ALA A 105 4.83 -15.51 -2.22
N ALA A 106 4.63 -14.26 -1.77
CA ALA A 106 5.35 -13.64 -0.67
C ALA A 106 5.26 -14.45 0.63
N ARG A 107 6.41 -14.64 1.28
CA ARG A 107 6.60 -15.35 2.55
C ARG A 107 7.44 -14.51 3.50
N PRO A 108 7.32 -14.70 4.82
CA PRO A 108 8.23 -14.08 5.77
C PRO A 108 9.70 -14.31 5.39
N GLY A 109 10.50 -13.25 5.42
CA GLY A 109 11.89 -13.23 4.99
C GLY A 109 12.13 -12.78 3.55
N ASP A 110 11.12 -12.77 2.68
CA ASP A 110 11.25 -12.22 1.33
C ASP A 110 11.52 -10.73 1.37
N ARG A 111 12.31 -10.24 0.41
CA ARG A 111 12.75 -8.84 0.38
C ARG A 111 12.11 -8.09 -0.79
N ILE A 112 11.85 -6.80 -0.57
CA ILE A 112 11.31 -5.90 -1.58
C ILE A 112 11.87 -4.50 -1.40
N GLY A 113 12.10 -3.79 -2.49
CA GLY A 113 12.49 -2.39 -2.42
C GLY A 113 11.27 -1.48 -2.20
N PHE A 114 11.47 -0.43 -1.42
CA PHE A 114 10.47 0.55 -1.07
C PHE A 114 11.02 1.97 -1.26
N ALA A 115 10.33 2.82 -2.00
CA ALA A 115 10.70 4.21 -2.21
C ALA A 115 9.51 5.15 -2.00
N GLY A 116 9.64 6.01 -1.01
CA GLY A 116 8.59 6.89 -0.53
C GLY A 116 8.38 6.78 0.98
N PRO A 117 7.19 7.12 1.51
CA PRO A 117 6.00 7.60 0.80
C PRO A 117 6.14 9.03 0.26
N GLY A 118 5.25 9.39 -0.66
CA GLY A 118 5.02 10.77 -1.05
C GLY A 118 4.08 11.50 -0.06
N ALA A 119 3.52 12.64 -0.47
CA ALA A 119 2.51 13.32 0.32
C ALA A 119 1.24 12.47 0.45
N PRO A 120 0.54 12.49 1.60
CA PRO A 120 -0.74 11.83 1.75
C PRO A 120 -1.79 12.46 0.84
N LYS A 121 -2.79 11.67 0.46
CA LYS A 121 -3.90 12.10 -0.39
C LYS A 121 -5.20 11.98 0.41
N PHE A 122 -5.41 12.96 1.28
CA PHE A 122 -6.63 13.03 2.06
C PHE A 122 -7.68 13.89 1.37
N ALA A 123 -8.94 13.55 1.63
CA ALA A 123 -10.07 14.43 1.35
C ALA A 123 -9.96 15.70 2.21
N ASP A 124 -10.68 16.74 1.81
CA ASP A 124 -10.86 17.92 2.67
C ASP A 124 -11.86 17.54 3.78
N PHE A 125 -11.35 17.35 4.99
CA PHE A 125 -12.16 16.91 6.12
C PHE A 125 -13.06 18.02 6.71
N ASP A 126 -12.93 19.24 6.23
CA ASP A 126 -13.82 20.36 6.57
C ASP A 126 -15.03 20.45 5.62
N ALA A 127 -15.14 19.52 4.63
CA ALA A 127 -16.27 19.46 3.73
C ALA A 127 -17.57 19.02 4.45
N ASP A 128 -18.70 19.56 4.00
CA ASP A 128 -20.02 19.24 4.56
C ASP A 128 -20.53 17.83 4.18
N TRP A 129 -19.98 17.27 3.10
CA TRP A 129 -20.43 16.00 2.55
C TRP A 129 -19.33 15.29 1.77
N PHE A 130 -19.31 13.95 1.81
CA PHE A 130 -18.25 13.12 1.24
C PHE A 130 -18.81 12.11 0.23
N LEU A 131 -18.09 11.93 -0.87
CA LEU A 131 -18.28 10.82 -1.80
C LEU A 131 -16.96 10.14 -2.06
N PHE A 132 -16.85 8.88 -1.67
CA PHE A 132 -15.73 8.03 -2.07
C PHE A 132 -16.22 7.02 -3.12
N ALA A 133 -15.59 6.98 -4.26
CA ALA A 133 -15.92 6.03 -5.32
C ALA A 133 -14.64 5.38 -5.86
N GLY A 134 -14.67 4.07 -6.06
CA GLY A 134 -13.52 3.36 -6.58
C GLY A 134 -13.74 1.86 -6.72
N GLU A 135 -12.72 1.19 -7.23
CA GLU A 135 -12.61 -0.25 -7.28
C GLU A 135 -11.72 -0.78 -6.14
N MET A 136 -11.54 -2.09 -6.05
CA MET A 136 -10.76 -2.74 -4.98
C MET A 136 -9.33 -2.21 -4.85
N SER A 137 -8.68 -1.83 -5.95
CA SER A 137 -7.33 -1.25 -5.91
C SER A 137 -7.27 0.12 -5.21
N ALA A 138 -8.41 0.83 -5.14
CA ALA A 138 -8.53 2.11 -4.44
C ALA A 138 -8.90 1.96 -2.95
N LEU A 139 -9.36 0.77 -2.52
CA LEU A 139 -9.78 0.52 -1.13
C LEU A 139 -8.72 0.91 -0.08
N PRO A 140 -7.41 0.68 -0.27
CA PRO A 140 -6.42 1.10 0.71
C PRO A 140 -6.40 2.61 0.96
N ALA A 141 -6.59 3.42 -0.11
CA ALA A 141 -6.65 4.88 0.00
C ALA A 141 -8.00 5.35 0.56
N ILE A 142 -9.09 4.75 0.11
CA ILE A 142 -10.45 5.06 0.59
C ILE A 142 -10.57 4.72 2.07
N GLY A 143 -10.12 3.53 2.49
CA GLY A 143 -10.14 3.11 3.89
C GLY A 143 -9.36 4.05 4.79
N ALA A 144 -8.14 4.45 4.38
CA ALA A 144 -7.32 5.40 5.13
C ALA A 144 -7.97 6.79 5.26
N ASN A 145 -8.78 7.20 4.29
CA ASN A 145 -9.57 8.43 4.37
C ASN A 145 -10.77 8.28 5.31
N ILE A 146 -11.54 7.19 5.17
CA ILE A 146 -12.73 6.93 6.00
C ILE A 146 -12.36 6.85 7.48
N GLU A 147 -11.23 6.21 7.83
CA GLU A 147 -10.72 6.11 9.19
C GLU A 147 -10.41 7.45 9.85
N ARG A 148 -10.29 8.52 9.06
CA ARG A 148 -9.97 9.88 9.51
C ARG A 148 -11.15 10.85 9.44
N LEU A 149 -12.29 10.41 8.94
CA LEU A 149 -13.47 11.25 8.86
C LEU A 149 -13.91 11.71 10.26
N PRO A 150 -14.37 12.95 10.40
CA PRO A 150 -14.99 13.40 11.65
C PRO A 150 -16.25 12.57 11.96
N ALA A 151 -16.56 12.40 13.23
CA ALA A 151 -17.69 11.57 13.68
C ALA A 151 -19.06 12.01 13.15
N ASN A 152 -19.19 13.25 12.75
CA ASN A 152 -20.40 13.83 12.15
C ASN A 152 -20.37 13.87 10.62
N ALA A 153 -19.37 13.25 9.98
CA ALA A 153 -19.29 13.22 8.53
C ALA A 153 -20.49 12.50 7.92
N ARG A 154 -20.94 13.02 6.78
CA ARG A 154 -22.06 12.46 6.00
C ARG A 154 -21.62 12.22 4.58
N GLY A 155 -22.13 11.15 3.97
CA GLY A 155 -21.79 10.86 2.59
C GLY A 155 -22.02 9.42 2.20
N TYR A 156 -21.42 9.03 1.08
CA TYR A 156 -21.47 7.67 0.55
C TYR A 156 -20.09 7.17 0.16
N ALA A 157 -19.91 5.85 0.27
CA ALA A 157 -18.82 5.14 -0.37
C ALA A 157 -19.39 4.13 -1.38
N VAL A 158 -19.04 4.27 -2.65
CA VAL A 158 -19.47 3.37 -3.72
C VAL A 158 -18.25 2.60 -4.20
N LEU A 159 -18.22 1.30 -3.94
CA LEU A 159 -17.06 0.45 -4.15
C LEU A 159 -17.43 -0.69 -5.11
N ASN A 160 -16.71 -0.77 -6.22
CA ASN A 160 -16.80 -1.91 -7.12
C ASN A 160 -15.86 -3.01 -6.60
N ILE A 161 -16.43 -4.15 -6.21
CA ILE A 161 -15.72 -5.32 -5.72
C ILE A 161 -15.93 -6.51 -6.65
N LEU A 162 -15.01 -7.48 -6.64
CA LEU A 162 -15.09 -8.65 -7.53
C LEU A 162 -16.16 -9.64 -7.09
N ASP A 163 -16.32 -9.82 -5.79
CA ASP A 163 -17.27 -10.74 -5.19
C ASP A 163 -17.84 -10.15 -3.88
N ASP A 164 -19.04 -10.59 -3.48
CA ASP A 164 -19.64 -10.15 -2.20
C ASP A 164 -18.74 -10.54 -0.99
N ALA A 165 -17.96 -11.59 -1.10
CA ALA A 165 -16.98 -11.99 -0.08
C ALA A 165 -15.80 -11.01 0.04
N ASP A 166 -15.64 -10.07 -0.90
CA ASP A 166 -14.63 -9.01 -0.84
C ASP A 166 -15.09 -7.75 -0.09
N ARG A 167 -16.27 -7.78 0.49
CA ARG A 167 -16.74 -6.68 1.36
C ARG A 167 -15.83 -6.54 2.58
N GLN A 168 -15.29 -5.35 2.76
CA GLN A 168 -14.47 -5.01 3.93
C GLN A 168 -15.28 -4.22 4.94
N ALA A 169 -15.11 -4.54 6.23
CA ALA A 169 -15.64 -3.72 7.31
C ALA A 169 -14.81 -2.43 7.42
N LEU A 170 -15.32 -1.35 6.86
CA LEU A 170 -14.71 -0.03 6.98
C LEU A 170 -15.37 0.70 8.17
N PRO A 171 -14.59 1.46 8.96
CA PRO A 171 -15.09 2.18 10.13
C PRO A 171 -15.79 3.48 9.71
N PHE A 172 -16.97 3.36 9.12
CA PHE A 172 -17.77 4.52 8.76
C PHE A 172 -18.22 5.29 10.01
N PRO A 173 -18.23 6.63 9.96
CA PRO A 173 -18.87 7.43 11.00
C PRO A 173 -20.36 7.05 11.17
N PRO A 174 -20.92 7.21 12.37
CA PRO A 174 -22.32 6.83 12.66
C PRO A 174 -23.38 7.78 12.08
N GLY A 175 -22.96 8.84 11.38
CA GLY A 175 -23.82 9.91 10.84
C GLY A 175 -24.52 9.59 9.52
#